data_1eb69e264bdfaa0cac6470f7d9f7f267
#
_entry.id   1eb69e264bdfaa0cac6470f7d9f7f267
#
_cell.length_a   1.000
_cell.length_b   1.000
_cell.length_c   1.000
_cell.angle_alpha   90.00
_cell.angle_beta   90.00
_cell.angle_gamma   90.00
#
_symmetry.space_group_name_H-M   'P 1'
#
loop_
_entity.id
_entity.type
_entity.pdbx_description
1 polymer ?
#
loop_
_entity_poly.entity_id
_entity_poly.type
_entity_poly.pdbx_seq_one_letter_code
_entity_poly.pdbx_strand_id
1 'polypeptide(L)'
;MKRARDLTSGCRFSLILYRMKWQGKRERKPKSDRLRAVVVLLQGLCFYYDPHTNIVQRSLTGLAMDCGLATESENGVISISRASRALYSLEYEFEYIVRGTGDDGDFRIFFTPALFQALRIRPDHLRAARRKCERSVQKRGTLQ
;
A
#
# COMPACT_ATOMS: atom_id res chain seq x y z
N MET A 1 -8.28 -5.17 -4.50
CA MET A 1 -7.50 -6.34 -4.00
C MET A 1 -7.05 -7.31 -5.09
N LYS A 2 -7.94 -7.73 -6.02
CA LYS A 2 -7.59 -8.66 -7.12
C LYS A 2 -6.35 -8.22 -7.90
N ARG A 3 -6.28 -6.96 -8.34
CA ARG A 3 -5.14 -6.43 -9.12
C ARG A 3 -3.83 -6.42 -8.35
N ALA A 4 -3.85 -6.16 -7.05
CA ALA A 4 -2.66 -6.23 -6.20
C ALA A 4 -2.17 -7.68 -6.07
N ARG A 5 -3.10 -8.62 -5.94
CA ARG A 5 -2.80 -10.06 -5.89
C ARG A 5 -2.23 -10.53 -7.23
N ASP A 6 -2.82 -10.11 -8.35
CA ASP A 6 -2.35 -10.44 -9.69
C ASP A 6 -0.95 -9.86 -9.97
N LEU A 7 -0.67 -8.65 -9.49
CA LEU A 7 0.66 -8.04 -9.60
C LEU A 7 1.73 -8.87 -8.88
N THR A 8 1.42 -9.33 -7.68
CA THR A 8 2.40 -9.98 -6.81
C THR A 8 2.59 -11.46 -7.10
N SER A 9 1.65 -12.11 -7.80
CA SER A 9 1.69 -13.54 -8.12
C SER A 9 2.32 -13.88 -9.46
N GLY A 10 2.61 -12.89 -10.32
CA GLY A 10 3.03 -13.12 -11.70
C GLY A 10 4.54 -12.95 -11.96
N CYS A 11 4.97 -13.40 -13.15
CA CYS A 11 6.33 -13.19 -13.68
C CYS A 11 6.74 -11.72 -13.68
N ARG A 12 5.79 -10.82 -13.81
CA ARG A 12 6.01 -9.38 -13.81
C ARG A 12 6.62 -8.88 -12.49
N PHE A 13 6.19 -9.42 -11.37
CA PHE A 13 6.76 -9.08 -10.05
C PHE A 13 8.22 -9.53 -9.96
N SER A 14 8.54 -10.70 -10.47
CA SER A 14 9.92 -11.19 -10.56
C SER A 14 10.80 -10.28 -11.42
N LEU A 15 10.28 -9.79 -12.54
CA LEU A 15 10.99 -8.83 -13.40
C LEU A 15 11.24 -7.50 -12.68
N ILE A 16 10.29 -7.02 -11.91
CA ILE A 16 10.44 -5.80 -11.10
C ILE A 16 11.56 -6.00 -10.07
N LEU A 17 11.60 -7.13 -9.38
CA LEU A 17 12.65 -7.45 -8.42
C LEU A 17 14.04 -7.52 -9.09
N TYR A 18 14.12 -8.14 -10.26
CA TYR A 18 15.35 -8.21 -11.05
C TYR A 18 15.84 -6.82 -11.46
N ARG A 19 14.92 -5.96 -11.91
CA ARG A 19 15.22 -4.58 -12.28
C ARG A 19 15.74 -3.78 -11.08
N MET A 20 15.18 -3.97 -9.90
CA MET A 20 15.64 -3.33 -8.66
C MET A 20 17.08 -3.71 -8.32
N LYS A 21 17.44 -4.97 -8.50
CA LYS A 21 18.82 -5.45 -8.33
C LYS A 21 19.78 -4.76 -9.31
N TRP A 22 19.38 -4.62 -10.56
CA TRP A 22 20.15 -3.93 -11.60
C TRP A 22 20.34 -2.45 -11.34
N GLN A 23 19.35 -1.80 -10.72
CA GLN A 23 19.42 -0.38 -10.35
C GLN A 23 20.23 -0.12 -9.06
N GLY A 24 20.82 -1.15 -8.49
CA GLY A 24 21.60 -1.03 -7.25
C GLY A 24 20.78 -0.79 -5.98
N LYS A 25 19.45 -0.86 -6.08
CA LYS A 25 18.55 -0.69 -4.91
C LYS A 25 18.61 -1.86 -3.94
N ARG A 26 19.05 -3.05 -4.44
CA ARG A 26 19.25 -4.25 -3.63
C ARG A 26 20.42 -5.07 -4.15
N GLU A 27 21.26 -5.52 -3.25
CA GLU A 27 22.37 -6.45 -3.56
C GLU A 27 21.90 -7.89 -3.64
N ARG A 28 20.89 -8.26 -2.86
CA ARG A 28 20.37 -9.62 -2.74
C ARG A 28 18.86 -9.68 -2.96
N LYS A 29 18.39 -10.82 -3.48
CA LYS A 29 16.96 -11.13 -3.53
C LYS A 29 16.38 -11.13 -2.11
N PRO A 30 15.22 -10.45 -1.87
CA PRO A 30 14.58 -10.47 -0.56
C PRO A 30 14.20 -11.89 -0.15
N LYS A 31 14.28 -12.18 1.15
CA LYS A 31 13.82 -13.45 1.72
C LYS A 31 12.33 -13.61 1.48
N SER A 32 11.88 -14.86 1.34
CA SER A 32 10.47 -15.18 1.06
C SER A 32 9.49 -14.59 2.08
N ASP A 33 9.86 -14.58 3.36
CA ASP A 33 9.02 -13.99 4.42
C ASP A 33 8.84 -12.48 4.25
N ARG A 34 9.91 -11.78 3.85
CA ARG A 34 9.83 -10.34 3.57
C ARG A 34 8.96 -10.06 2.36
N LEU A 35 9.05 -10.87 1.31
CA LEU A 35 8.19 -10.75 0.13
C LEU A 35 6.72 -10.97 0.49
N ARG A 36 6.42 -11.98 1.30
CA ARG A 36 5.06 -12.22 1.77
C ARG A 36 4.51 -11.02 2.55
N ALA A 37 5.31 -10.45 3.43
CA ALA A 37 4.93 -9.25 4.18
C ALA A 37 4.62 -8.07 3.25
N VAL A 38 5.44 -7.83 2.24
CA VAL A 38 5.21 -6.78 1.23
C VAL A 38 3.92 -7.02 0.45
N VAL A 39 3.70 -8.26 -0.01
CA VAL A 39 2.49 -8.66 -0.76
C VAL A 39 1.24 -8.42 0.07
N VAL A 40 1.22 -8.93 1.30
CA VAL A 40 0.06 -8.83 2.19
C VAL A 40 -0.21 -7.37 2.57
N LEU A 41 0.83 -6.60 2.87
CA LEU A 41 0.68 -5.19 3.19
C LEU A 41 0.15 -4.39 2.00
N LEU A 42 0.65 -4.64 0.80
CA LEU A 42 0.15 -3.99 -0.42
C LEU A 42 -1.34 -4.26 -0.64
N GLN A 43 -1.78 -5.49 -0.43
CA GLN A 43 -3.21 -5.84 -0.51
C GLN A 43 -4.04 -5.08 0.54
N GLY A 44 -3.55 -4.97 1.77
CA GLY A 44 -4.20 -4.21 2.83
C GLY A 44 -4.29 -2.71 2.52
N LEU A 45 -3.21 -2.14 2.00
CA LEU A 45 -3.19 -0.73 1.56
C LEU A 45 -4.23 -0.47 0.46
N CYS A 46 -4.33 -1.36 -0.52
CA CYS A 46 -5.32 -1.24 -1.59
C CYS A 46 -6.76 -1.38 -1.07
N PHE A 47 -6.97 -2.20 -0.05
CA PHE A 47 -8.29 -2.38 0.57
C PHE A 47 -8.80 -1.09 1.24
N TYR A 48 -7.94 -0.39 1.96
CA TYR A 48 -8.29 0.83 2.70
C TYR A 48 -8.04 2.12 1.93
N TYR A 49 -7.62 2.03 0.67
CA TYR A 49 -7.35 3.18 -0.16
C TYR A 49 -8.65 3.91 -0.55
N ASP A 50 -8.66 5.22 -0.33
CA ASP A 50 -9.74 6.10 -0.77
C ASP A 50 -9.32 6.85 -2.05
N PRO A 51 -9.95 6.58 -3.21
CA PRO A 51 -9.62 7.26 -4.46
C PRO A 51 -9.88 8.77 -4.43
N HIS A 52 -10.84 9.22 -3.63
CA HIS A 52 -11.21 10.64 -3.53
C HIS A 52 -10.09 11.47 -2.91
N THR A 53 -9.56 11.03 -1.78
CA THR A 53 -8.52 11.73 -1.03
C THR A 53 -7.10 11.30 -1.40
N ASN A 54 -6.96 10.19 -2.13
CA ASN A 54 -5.68 9.52 -2.41
C ASN A 54 -4.93 9.08 -1.14
N ILE A 55 -5.66 8.78 -0.08
CA ILE A 55 -5.11 8.42 1.24
C ILE A 55 -5.58 7.02 1.62
N VAL A 56 -4.71 6.26 2.27
CA VAL A 56 -5.08 5.00 2.91
C VAL A 56 -5.77 5.28 4.24
N GLN A 57 -7.03 4.87 4.38
CA GLN A 57 -7.89 5.16 5.54
C GLN A 57 -7.68 4.14 6.67
N ARG A 58 -6.41 3.90 7.04
CA ARG A 58 -6.06 2.98 8.13
C ARG A 58 -4.68 3.31 8.68
N SER A 59 -4.49 3.20 9.98
CA SER A 59 -3.17 3.34 10.61
C SER A 59 -2.27 2.15 10.27
N LEU A 60 -0.95 2.35 10.35
CA LEU A 60 0.01 1.26 10.11
C LEU A 60 -0.16 0.13 11.13
N THR A 61 -0.42 0.45 12.38
CA THR A 61 -0.72 -0.55 13.43
C THR A 61 -1.95 -1.37 13.09
N GLY A 62 -3.03 -0.72 12.65
CA GLY A 62 -4.25 -1.39 12.20
C GLY A 62 -4.01 -2.28 10.99
N LEU A 63 -3.26 -1.81 10.00
CA LEU A 63 -2.87 -2.60 8.83
C LEU A 63 -2.04 -3.83 9.23
N ALA A 64 -1.08 -3.65 10.13
CA ALA A 64 -0.25 -4.76 10.61
C ALA A 64 -1.09 -5.83 11.30
N MET A 65 -2.07 -5.43 12.12
CA MET A 65 -2.99 -6.36 12.78
C MET A 65 -3.89 -7.08 11.77
N ASP A 66 -4.48 -6.36 10.83
CA ASP A 66 -5.36 -6.91 9.80
C ASP A 66 -4.63 -7.88 8.85
N CYS A 67 -3.35 -7.61 8.57
CA CYS A 67 -2.52 -8.41 7.67
C CYS A 67 -1.79 -9.56 8.37
N GLY A 68 -1.90 -9.71 9.69
CA GLY A 68 -1.17 -10.72 10.44
C GLY A 68 0.33 -10.45 10.55
N LEU A 69 0.75 -9.19 10.43
CA LEU A 69 2.14 -8.74 10.52
C LEU A 69 2.52 -8.20 11.91
N ALA A 70 1.54 -8.08 12.80
CA ALA A 70 1.78 -7.70 14.19
C ALA A 70 2.13 -8.94 15.02
N THR A 71 3.06 -8.77 15.96
CA THR A 71 3.39 -9.80 16.95
C THR A 71 3.21 -9.22 18.35
N GLU A 72 2.71 -10.05 19.26
CA GLU A 72 2.52 -9.68 20.66
C GLU A 72 3.54 -10.43 21.51
N SER A 73 4.26 -9.70 22.37
CA SER A 73 5.18 -10.31 23.34
C SER A 73 4.44 -10.85 24.56
N GLU A 74 5.11 -11.68 25.36
CA GLU A 74 4.56 -12.19 26.62
C GLU A 74 4.09 -11.08 27.57
N ASN A 75 4.67 -9.89 27.47
CA ASN A 75 4.32 -8.71 28.27
C ASN A 75 3.18 -7.87 27.65
N GLY A 76 2.53 -8.34 26.59
CA GLY A 76 1.45 -7.62 25.91
C GLY A 76 1.91 -6.48 25.00
N VAL A 77 3.21 -6.35 24.71
CA VAL A 77 3.75 -5.34 23.80
C VAL A 77 3.55 -5.78 22.36
N ILE A 78 2.89 -4.94 21.56
CA ILE A 78 2.65 -5.21 20.14
C ILE A 78 3.82 -4.65 19.32
N SER A 79 4.45 -5.52 18.52
CA SER A 79 5.49 -5.16 17.57
C SER A 79 4.96 -5.18 16.14
N ILE A 80 5.21 -4.12 15.39
CA ILE A 80 4.84 -3.98 13.97
C ILE A 80 6.08 -3.88 13.07
N SER A 81 7.22 -4.39 13.52
CA SER A 81 8.50 -4.29 12.79
C SER A 81 8.41 -4.88 11.38
N ARG A 82 7.70 -5.99 11.21
CA ARG A 82 7.51 -6.63 9.90
C ARG A 82 6.74 -5.72 8.95
N ALA A 83 5.67 -5.09 9.42
CA ALA A 83 4.88 -4.14 8.64
C ALA A 83 5.71 -2.89 8.29
N SER A 84 6.47 -2.36 9.23
CA SER A 84 7.34 -1.20 9.01
C SER A 84 8.41 -1.46 7.96
N ARG A 85 9.03 -2.63 7.99
CA ARG A 85 10.02 -3.04 6.98
C ARG A 85 9.38 -3.23 5.60
N ALA A 86 8.20 -3.82 5.54
CA ALA A 86 7.44 -3.99 4.29
C ALA A 86 7.04 -2.62 3.71
N LEU A 87 6.60 -1.70 4.56
CA LEU A 87 6.26 -0.33 4.16
C LEU A 87 7.49 0.41 3.61
N TYR A 88 8.63 0.27 4.26
CA TYR A 88 9.91 0.82 3.79
C TYR A 88 10.24 0.31 2.39
N SER A 89 10.10 -0.99 2.14
CA SER A 89 10.32 -1.57 0.80
C SER A 89 9.39 -0.97 -0.25
N LEU A 90 8.09 -0.81 0.06
CA LEU A 90 7.12 -0.21 -0.85
C LEU A 90 7.43 1.26 -1.16
N GLU A 91 7.97 1.99 -0.20
CA GLU A 91 8.30 3.41 -0.37
C GLU A 91 9.62 3.62 -1.12
N TYR A 92 10.70 2.98 -0.67
CA TYR A 92 12.06 3.28 -1.16
C TYR A 92 12.54 2.34 -2.24
N GLU A 93 12.14 1.08 -2.22
CA GLU A 93 12.58 0.09 -3.21
C GLU A 93 11.64 0.05 -4.42
N PHE A 94 10.34 -0.04 -4.19
CA PHE A 94 9.33 -0.09 -5.26
C PHE A 94 8.84 1.29 -5.72
N GLU A 95 8.94 2.28 -4.85
CA GLU A 95 8.43 3.63 -5.10
C GLU A 95 6.92 3.66 -5.40
N TYR A 96 6.17 2.78 -4.76
CA TYR A 96 4.73 2.65 -4.94
C TYR A 96 3.92 3.54 -4.02
N ILE A 97 4.51 3.96 -2.90
CA ILE A 97 3.86 4.82 -1.92
C ILE A 97 4.77 5.97 -1.51
N VAL A 98 4.13 7.02 -0.99
CA VAL A 98 4.81 8.14 -0.33
C VAL A 98 4.16 8.34 1.02
N ARG A 99 4.98 8.53 2.04
CA ARG A 99 4.51 8.90 3.38
C ARG A 99 4.54 10.40 3.53
N GLY A 100 3.48 10.94 4.13
CA GLY A 100 3.38 12.35 4.41
C GLY A 100 2.70 12.62 5.75
N THR A 101 2.70 13.86 6.14
CA THR A 101 2.00 14.34 7.33
C THR A 101 0.85 15.22 6.87
N GLY A 102 -0.36 14.98 7.38
CA GLY A 102 -1.50 15.87 7.14
C GLY A 102 -1.39 17.18 7.91
N ASP A 103 -2.29 18.11 7.61
CA ASP A 103 -2.37 19.41 8.29
C ASP A 103 -2.64 19.27 9.80
N ASP A 104 -3.27 18.17 10.18
CA ASP A 104 -3.54 17.76 11.57
C ASP A 104 -2.35 17.09 12.28
N GLY A 105 -1.21 16.92 11.58
CA GLY A 105 -0.03 16.23 12.10
C GLY A 105 -0.08 14.71 11.99
N ASP A 106 -1.19 14.17 11.48
CA ASP A 106 -1.35 12.72 11.33
C ASP A 106 -0.55 12.16 10.17
N PHE A 107 -0.01 10.98 10.39
CA PHE A 107 0.72 10.21 9.38
C PHE A 107 -0.23 9.70 8.30
N ARG A 108 0.14 9.93 7.04
CA ARG A 108 -0.66 9.53 5.87
C ARG A 108 0.16 8.80 4.83
N ILE A 109 -0.47 7.85 4.14
CA ILE A 109 0.12 7.08 3.04
C ILE A 109 -0.62 7.45 1.76
N PHE A 110 0.15 7.85 0.74
CA PHE A 110 -0.35 8.19 -0.59
C PHE A 110 0.16 7.17 -1.61
N PHE A 111 -0.62 6.88 -2.63
CA PHE A 111 -0.18 6.06 -3.75
C PHE A 111 0.49 6.91 -4.83
N THR A 112 1.55 6.37 -5.42
CA THR A 112 2.26 7.00 -6.53
C THR A 112 1.66 6.58 -7.88
N PRO A 113 1.88 7.37 -8.96
CA PRO A 113 1.52 6.94 -10.32
C PRO A 113 2.15 5.60 -10.73
N ALA A 114 3.35 5.30 -10.23
CA ALA A 114 4.03 4.03 -10.50
C ALA A 114 3.22 2.83 -10.01
N LEU A 115 2.56 2.94 -8.84
CA LEU A 115 1.69 1.88 -8.34
C LEU A 115 0.48 1.67 -9.25
N PHE A 116 -0.18 2.73 -9.68
CA PHE A 116 -1.34 2.65 -10.57
C PHE A 116 -0.96 2.02 -11.92
N GLN A 117 0.19 2.36 -12.47
CA GLN A 117 0.71 1.74 -13.68
C GLN A 117 1.00 0.24 -13.47
N ALA A 118 1.61 -0.12 -12.35
CA ALA A 118 1.89 -1.52 -11.99
C ALA A 118 0.60 -2.33 -11.83
N LEU A 119 -0.43 -1.75 -11.23
CA LEU A 119 -1.76 -2.37 -11.07
C LEU A 119 -2.59 -2.34 -12.36
N ARG A 120 -2.09 -1.73 -13.43
CA ARG A 120 -2.79 -1.55 -14.71
C ARG A 120 -4.10 -0.78 -14.55
N ILE A 121 -4.11 0.22 -13.69
CA ILE A 121 -5.24 1.13 -13.53
C ILE A 121 -5.04 2.31 -14.47
N ARG A 122 -5.97 2.49 -15.40
CA ARG A 122 -5.93 3.63 -16.33
C ARG A 122 -6.26 4.92 -15.58
N PRO A 123 -5.65 6.06 -15.98
CA PRO A 123 -6.02 7.37 -15.41
C PRO A 123 -7.52 7.68 -15.51
N ASP A 124 -8.17 7.23 -16.59
CA ASP A 124 -9.61 7.43 -16.79
C ASP A 124 -10.45 6.69 -15.74
N HIS A 125 -10.07 5.44 -15.44
CA HIS A 125 -10.74 4.65 -14.40
C HIS A 125 -10.57 5.26 -13.01
N LEU A 126 -9.39 5.79 -12.72
CA LEU A 126 -9.11 6.46 -11.45
C LEU A 126 -9.93 7.74 -11.30
N ARG A 127 -10.01 8.55 -12.38
CA ARG A 127 -10.85 9.75 -12.42
C ARG A 127 -12.34 9.42 -12.25
N ALA A 128 -12.81 8.36 -12.89
CA ALA A 128 -14.19 7.88 -12.75
C ALA A 128 -14.48 7.43 -11.32
N ALA A 129 -13.57 6.71 -10.67
CA ALA A 129 -13.70 6.30 -9.28
C ALA A 129 -13.75 7.50 -8.32
N ARG A 130 -12.90 8.49 -8.54
CA ARG A 130 -12.90 9.75 -7.78
C ARG A 130 -14.21 10.49 -7.90
N ARG A 131 -14.73 10.67 -9.12
CA ARG A 131 -16.03 11.31 -9.36
C ARG A 131 -17.19 10.57 -8.69
N LYS A 132 -17.16 9.25 -8.71
CA LYS A 132 -18.17 8.43 -8.04
C LYS A 132 -18.15 8.64 -6.52
N CYS A 133 -16.96 8.70 -5.92
CA CYS A 133 -16.78 8.99 -4.49
C CYS A 133 -17.30 10.39 -4.13
N GLU A 134 -16.97 11.39 -4.94
CA GLU A 134 -17.46 12.78 -4.76
C GLU A 134 -18.98 12.85 -4.76
N ARG A 135 -19.63 12.20 -5.73
CA ARG A 135 -21.10 12.15 -5.81
C ARG A 135 -21.71 11.47 -4.57
N SER A 136 -21.09 10.42 -4.06
CA SER A 136 -21.54 9.72 -2.85
C SER A 136 -21.42 10.61 -1.61
N VAL A 137 -20.33 11.39 -1.50
CA VAL A 137 -20.12 12.35 -0.41
C VAL A 137 -21.15 13.48 -0.50
N GLN A 138 -21.40 14.04 -1.68
CA GLN A 138 -22.42 15.08 -1.88
C GLN A 138 -23.82 14.60 -1.53
N LYS A 139 -24.19 13.37 -1.92
CA LYS A 139 -25.48 12.77 -1.56
C LYS A 139 -25.64 12.60 -0.05
N ARG A 140 -24.59 12.19 0.65
CA ARG A 140 -24.60 12.09 2.12
C ARG A 140 -24.72 13.46 2.79
N GLY A 141 -24.06 14.47 2.25
CA GLY A 141 -24.14 15.84 2.74
C GLY A 141 -25.53 16.48 2.56
N THR A 142 -26.26 16.11 1.53
CA THR A 142 -27.63 16.63 1.27
C THR A 142 -28.72 15.91 2.06
N LEU A 143 -28.43 14.74 2.63
CA LEU A 143 -29.37 13.97 3.46
C LEU A 143 -29.30 14.33 4.95
N GLN A 144 -28.40 15.20 5.33
CA GLN A 144 -28.27 15.77 6.66
C GLN A 144 -28.87 17.16 6.70
#